data_f016d7d634e684d5dd3a40edc784b084
#
_entry.id   f016d7d634e684d5dd3a40edc784b084
#
_cell.length_a   1.000
_cell.length_b   1.000
_cell.length_c   1.000
_cell.angle_alpha   90.00
_cell.angle_beta   90.00
_cell.angle_gamma   90.00
#
_symmetry.space_group_name_H-M   'P 1'
#
loop_
_entity.id
_entity.type
_entity.pdbx_description
1 polymer ?
#
loop_
_entity_poly.entity_id
_entity_poly.type
_entity_poly.pdbx_seq_one_letter_code
_entity_poly.pdbx_strand_id
1 'polypeptide(L)'
;MLILGRFTDERKKVLDALPDELRKRDYLPVLFDFNKPASRTTDETITLLARMARFVIADLSDAKSVLQELRGIVPELPNVPVKPVIIASQDEPGMFDFYRPFPWFLPVHRYDTPAQLLSELSDRIIEPSEAKALEFRSIPSAR
;
A
#
# COMPACT_ATOMS: atom_id res chain seq x y z
N MET A 1 -3.01 -8.92 -4.50
CA MET A 1 -2.54 -7.86 -3.60
C MET A 1 -1.47 -7.03 -4.31
N LEU A 2 -1.51 -5.73 -4.14
CA LEU A 2 -0.58 -4.81 -4.79
C LEU A 2 0.35 -4.15 -3.77
N ILE A 3 1.64 -4.12 -4.07
CA ILE A 3 2.65 -3.44 -3.26
C ILE A 3 3.20 -2.29 -4.07
N LEU A 4 3.07 -1.08 -3.55
CA LEU A 4 3.58 0.14 -4.17
C LEU A 4 4.77 0.66 -3.38
N GLY A 5 5.84 1.07 -4.05
CA GLY A 5 7.00 1.64 -3.39
C GLY A 5 8.08 2.05 -4.37
N ARG A 6 9.15 2.63 -3.85
CA ARG A 6 10.36 2.95 -4.62
C ARG A 6 11.43 1.93 -4.28
N PHE A 7 11.88 1.18 -5.28
CA PHE A 7 12.87 0.12 -5.11
C PHE A 7 14.30 0.71 -5.22
N THR A 8 14.60 1.66 -4.33
CA THR A 8 15.98 2.11 -4.16
C THR A 8 16.79 1.01 -3.49
N ASP A 9 18.13 1.09 -3.58
CA ASP A 9 18.99 0.07 -2.96
C ASP A 9 18.73 -0.09 -1.46
N GLU A 10 18.43 1.01 -0.78
CA GLU A 10 18.10 0.99 0.66
C GLU A 10 16.77 0.32 0.96
N ARG A 11 15.79 0.45 0.05
CA ARG A 11 14.44 -0.07 0.25
C ARG A 11 14.25 -1.48 -0.32
N LYS A 12 15.17 -1.92 -1.14
CA LYS A 12 15.06 -3.18 -1.86
C LYS A 12 14.93 -4.38 -0.92
N LYS A 13 15.65 -4.39 0.19
CA LYS A 13 15.58 -5.47 1.17
C LYS A 13 14.17 -5.66 1.72
N VAL A 14 13.48 -4.58 2.04
CA VAL A 14 12.10 -4.61 2.53
C VAL A 14 11.15 -5.10 1.43
N LEU A 15 11.26 -4.49 0.26
CA LEU A 15 10.33 -4.75 -0.84
C LEU A 15 10.55 -6.11 -1.49
N ASP A 16 11.72 -6.70 -1.35
CA ASP A 16 11.98 -8.07 -1.80
C ASP A 16 11.51 -9.11 -0.77
N ALA A 17 11.57 -8.79 0.52
CA ALA A 17 11.16 -9.70 1.58
C ALA A 17 9.65 -9.81 1.74
N LEU A 18 8.91 -8.71 1.51
CA LEU A 18 7.46 -8.69 1.63
C LEU A 18 6.75 -9.72 0.74
N PRO A 19 7.08 -9.84 -0.56
CA PRO A 19 6.39 -10.80 -1.42
C PRO A 19 6.52 -12.24 -0.92
N ASP A 20 7.69 -12.63 -0.44
CA ASP A 20 7.90 -14.00 0.05
C ASP A 20 7.04 -14.29 1.27
N GLU A 21 6.96 -13.36 2.22
CA GLU A 21 6.11 -13.52 3.40
C GLU A 21 4.62 -13.56 3.04
N LEU A 22 4.21 -12.76 2.06
CA LEU A 22 2.82 -12.75 1.61
C LEU A 22 2.45 -14.05 0.87
N ARG A 23 3.36 -14.61 0.07
CA ARG A 23 3.14 -15.90 -0.58
C ARG A 23 2.98 -17.03 0.44
N LYS A 24 3.71 -16.99 1.54
CA LYS A 24 3.56 -17.96 2.64
C LYS A 24 2.17 -17.90 3.28
N ARG A 25 1.47 -16.80 3.13
CA ARG A 25 0.12 -16.57 3.66
C ARG A 25 -0.95 -16.65 2.58
N ASP A 26 -0.66 -17.30 1.46
CA ASP A 26 -1.58 -17.54 0.34
C ASP A 26 -2.02 -16.27 -0.40
N TYR A 27 -1.21 -15.21 -0.37
CA TYR A 27 -1.43 -14.03 -1.20
C TYR A 27 -0.61 -14.11 -2.48
N LEU A 28 -1.14 -13.51 -3.53
CA LEU A 28 -0.42 -13.32 -4.79
C LEU A 28 0.02 -11.86 -4.87
N PRO A 29 1.26 -11.52 -4.49
CA PRO A 29 1.73 -10.15 -4.50
C PRO A 29 2.13 -9.70 -5.90
N VAL A 30 1.76 -8.47 -6.24
CA VAL A 30 2.21 -7.78 -7.45
C VAL A 30 2.94 -6.51 -6.99
N LEU A 31 4.18 -6.33 -7.43
CA LEU A 31 5.00 -5.18 -7.05
C LEU A 31 5.00 -4.15 -8.16
N PHE A 32 4.87 -2.89 -7.77
CA PHE A 32 5.03 -1.78 -8.68
C PHE A 32 6.11 -0.83 -8.15
N ASP A 33 7.15 -0.60 -8.97
CA ASP A 33 8.33 0.19 -8.60
C ASP A 33 8.26 1.59 -9.19
N PHE A 34 8.03 2.58 -8.33
CA PHE A 34 8.00 3.99 -8.75
C PHE A 34 9.39 4.57 -9.04
N ASN A 35 10.46 3.83 -8.74
CA ASN A 35 11.81 4.27 -9.05
C ASN A 35 12.14 4.15 -10.55
N LYS A 36 11.32 3.43 -11.30
CA LYS A 36 11.45 3.35 -12.76
C LYS A 36 10.73 4.50 -13.44
N PRO A 37 11.21 4.97 -14.61
CA PRO A 37 10.51 6.03 -15.33
C PRO A 37 9.05 5.68 -15.60
N ALA A 38 8.16 6.60 -15.25
CA ALA A 38 6.74 6.42 -15.48
C ALA A 38 6.40 6.65 -16.94
N SER A 39 5.59 5.78 -17.52
CA SER A 39 4.96 6.00 -18.82
C SER A 39 3.57 6.62 -18.62
N ARG A 40 2.96 7.12 -19.70
CA ARG A 40 1.60 7.67 -19.67
C ARG A 40 0.56 6.66 -19.17
N THR A 41 0.81 5.38 -19.36
CA THR A 41 -0.12 4.31 -18.98
C THR A 41 0.09 3.81 -17.56
N THR A 42 1.07 4.37 -16.84
CA THR A 42 1.41 3.90 -15.49
C THR A 42 0.24 4.05 -14.52
N ASP A 43 -0.41 5.23 -14.49
CA ASP A 43 -1.53 5.49 -13.58
C ASP A 43 -2.72 4.57 -13.89
N GLU A 44 -3.02 4.36 -15.16
CA GLU A 44 -4.09 3.46 -15.57
C GLU A 44 -3.80 2.02 -15.17
N THR A 45 -2.56 1.58 -15.36
CA THR A 45 -2.13 0.23 -14.98
C THR A 45 -2.21 0.02 -13.48
N ILE A 46 -1.72 0.97 -12.69
CA ILE A 46 -1.78 0.89 -11.23
C ILE A 46 -3.23 0.86 -10.75
N THR A 47 -4.08 1.72 -11.30
CA THR A 47 -5.49 1.76 -10.94
C THR A 47 -6.17 0.44 -11.25
N LEU A 48 -5.89 -0.15 -12.39
CA LEU A 48 -6.45 -1.45 -12.76
C LEU A 48 -5.98 -2.56 -11.81
N LEU A 49 -4.68 -2.63 -11.54
CA LEU A 49 -4.12 -3.62 -10.62
C LEU A 49 -4.69 -3.44 -9.21
N ALA A 50 -4.83 -2.20 -8.75
CA ALA A 50 -5.36 -1.92 -7.44
C ALA A 50 -6.83 -2.33 -7.32
N ARG A 51 -7.64 -2.11 -8.36
CA ARG A 51 -9.04 -2.55 -8.36
C ARG A 51 -9.19 -4.07 -8.30
N MET A 52 -8.22 -4.79 -8.82
CA MET A 52 -8.19 -6.25 -8.77
C MET A 52 -7.62 -6.79 -7.46
N ALA A 53 -6.95 -5.94 -6.69
CA ALA A 53 -6.31 -6.35 -5.46
C ALA A 53 -7.30 -6.40 -4.31
N ARG A 54 -7.07 -7.32 -3.38
CA ARG A 54 -7.85 -7.38 -2.14
C ARG A 54 -7.54 -6.18 -1.24
N PHE A 55 -6.28 -5.81 -1.14
CA PHE A 55 -5.82 -4.57 -0.53
C PHE A 55 -4.45 -4.17 -1.10
N VAL A 56 -4.04 -2.96 -0.78
CA VAL A 56 -2.79 -2.37 -1.28
C VAL A 56 -1.91 -2.03 -0.09
N ILE A 57 -0.63 -2.40 -0.18
CA ILE A 57 0.40 -1.91 0.76
C ILE A 57 1.21 -0.85 0.02
N ALA A 58 1.30 0.35 0.61
CA ALA A 58 2.04 1.46 0.02
C ALA A 58 3.20 1.86 0.95
N ASP A 59 4.44 1.64 0.50
CA ASP A 59 5.61 2.09 1.25
C ASP A 59 5.88 3.57 0.92
N LEU A 60 5.65 4.42 1.91
CA LEU A 60 5.79 5.87 1.78
C LEU A 60 7.19 6.38 2.14
N SER A 61 8.12 5.48 2.44
CA SER A 61 9.50 5.85 2.70
C SER A 61 10.13 6.44 1.43
N ASP A 62 10.78 7.61 1.53
CA ASP A 62 11.35 8.35 0.39
C ASP A 62 10.33 8.66 -0.72
N ALA A 63 9.14 9.02 -0.36
CA ALA A 63 7.94 8.81 -1.14
C ALA A 63 7.34 10.03 -1.84
N LYS A 64 8.10 11.04 -2.20
CA LYS A 64 7.52 12.21 -2.89
C LYS A 64 6.70 11.83 -4.11
N SER A 65 7.22 10.93 -4.94
CA SER A 65 6.52 10.49 -6.15
C SER A 65 5.38 9.53 -5.85
N VAL A 66 5.54 8.64 -4.87
CA VAL A 66 4.50 7.68 -4.50
C VAL A 66 3.23 8.40 -4.03
N LEU A 67 3.38 9.44 -3.22
CA LEU A 67 2.21 10.19 -2.74
C LEU A 67 1.49 10.92 -3.87
N GLN A 68 2.22 11.47 -4.83
CA GLN A 68 1.61 12.12 -5.98
C GLN A 68 0.82 11.11 -6.83
N GLU A 69 1.36 9.93 -7.03
CA GLU A 69 0.67 8.87 -7.76
C GLU A 69 -0.58 8.40 -6.99
N LEU A 70 -0.48 8.24 -5.68
CA LEU A 70 -1.63 7.87 -4.85
C LEU A 70 -2.75 8.90 -4.91
N ARG A 71 -2.43 10.18 -5.13
CA ARG A 71 -3.44 11.23 -5.25
C ARG A 71 -4.43 10.97 -6.38
N GLY A 72 -3.95 10.41 -7.48
CA GLY A 72 -4.82 10.04 -8.60
C GLY A 72 -5.51 8.68 -8.41
N ILE A 73 -4.99 7.85 -7.52
CA ILE A 73 -5.44 6.47 -7.37
C ILE A 73 -6.41 6.28 -6.22
N VAL A 74 -6.09 6.81 -5.03
CA VAL A 74 -6.87 6.56 -3.81
C VAL A 74 -8.34 6.95 -3.95
N PRO A 75 -8.70 8.13 -4.50
CA PRO A 75 -10.12 8.47 -4.68
C PRO A 75 -10.87 7.54 -5.63
N GLU A 76 -10.14 6.85 -6.52
CA GLU A 76 -10.72 5.94 -7.51
C GLU A 76 -10.88 4.50 -7.01
N LEU A 77 -10.54 4.25 -5.73
CA LEU A 77 -10.54 2.90 -5.15
C LEU A 77 -11.43 2.78 -3.92
N PRO A 78 -12.72 3.17 -3.98
CA PRO A 78 -13.53 3.32 -2.76
C PRO A 78 -13.74 2.04 -1.96
N ASN A 79 -13.46 0.87 -2.51
CA ASN A 79 -13.67 -0.41 -1.82
C ASN A 79 -12.39 -1.22 -1.69
N VAL A 80 -11.25 -0.60 -1.92
CA VAL A 80 -9.94 -1.28 -1.82
C VAL A 80 -9.13 -0.63 -0.71
N PRO A 81 -8.90 -1.35 0.40
CA PRO A 81 -8.09 -0.78 1.48
C PRO A 81 -6.67 -0.50 1.04
N VAL A 82 -6.15 0.66 1.43
CA VAL A 82 -4.76 1.04 1.24
C VAL A 82 -4.11 1.15 2.61
N LYS A 83 -3.11 0.32 2.86
CA LYS A 83 -2.35 0.33 4.11
C LYS A 83 -1.00 0.98 3.88
N PRO A 84 -0.81 2.23 4.31
CA PRO A 84 0.49 2.87 4.19
C PRO A 84 1.46 2.40 5.26
N VAL A 85 2.72 2.23 4.88
CA VAL A 85 3.82 1.94 5.80
C VAL A 85 4.92 2.97 5.58
N ILE A 86 5.66 3.30 6.62
CA ILE A 86 6.77 4.26 6.53
C ILE A 86 7.85 3.90 7.55
N ILE A 87 9.11 4.13 7.18
CA ILE A 87 10.21 3.97 8.13
C ILE A 87 10.10 5.03 9.23
N ALA A 88 10.30 4.62 10.48
CA ALA A 88 10.03 5.47 11.65
C ALA A 88 10.91 6.72 11.73
N SER A 89 12.09 6.70 11.09
CA SER A 89 13.00 7.84 11.04
C SER A 89 12.52 8.97 10.12
N GLN A 90 11.51 8.72 9.29
CA GLN A 90 10.98 9.72 8.37
C GLN A 90 9.67 10.31 8.89
N ASP A 91 9.51 11.61 8.67
CA ASP A 91 8.25 12.29 9.00
C ASP A 91 7.17 11.96 7.98
N GLU A 92 5.92 12.02 8.42
CA GLU A 92 4.79 11.90 7.53
C GLU A 92 4.83 13.02 6.47
N PRO A 93 4.67 12.65 5.20
CA PRO A 93 4.64 13.65 4.14
C PRO A 93 3.47 14.63 4.31
N GLY A 94 3.66 15.89 3.88
CA GLY A 94 2.65 16.93 4.05
C GLY A 94 1.34 16.68 3.34
N MET A 95 1.31 15.81 2.32
CA MET A 95 0.08 15.43 1.63
C MET A 95 -0.75 14.38 2.37
N PHE A 96 -0.28 13.91 3.52
CA PHE A 96 -0.93 12.84 4.26
C PHE A 96 -2.37 13.22 4.66
N ASP A 97 -2.59 14.47 5.01
CA ASP A 97 -3.91 14.95 5.40
C ASP A 97 -4.95 14.86 4.28
N PHE A 98 -4.51 14.88 3.03
CA PHE A 98 -5.40 14.70 1.88
C PHE A 98 -6.07 13.33 1.89
N TYR A 99 -5.37 12.29 2.36
CA TYR A 99 -5.86 10.91 2.32
C TYR A 99 -6.69 10.51 3.53
N ARG A 100 -6.53 11.20 4.66
CA ARG A 100 -7.20 10.85 5.92
C ARG A 100 -8.74 10.77 5.83
N PRO A 101 -9.42 11.62 5.04
CA PRO A 101 -10.88 11.54 4.94
C PRO A 101 -11.40 10.29 4.24
N PHE A 102 -10.56 9.56 3.49
CA PHE A 102 -11.00 8.38 2.78
C PHE A 102 -11.07 7.17 3.73
N PRO A 103 -12.26 6.55 3.91
CA PRO A 103 -12.40 5.43 4.85
C PRO A 103 -11.53 4.22 4.50
N TRP A 104 -11.16 4.06 3.23
CA TRP A 104 -10.33 2.95 2.76
C TRP A 104 -8.84 3.22 2.87
N PHE A 105 -8.43 4.43 3.24
CA PHE A 105 -7.05 4.76 3.52
C PHE A 105 -6.79 4.53 5.02
N LEU A 106 -6.09 3.45 5.34
CA LEU A 106 -5.90 3.01 6.71
C LEU A 106 -4.81 3.83 7.41
N PRO A 107 -4.76 3.81 8.76
CA PRO A 107 -3.69 4.49 9.49
C PRO A 107 -2.32 3.97 9.09
N VAL A 108 -1.33 4.87 9.06
CA VAL A 108 0.04 4.51 8.69
C VAL A 108 0.67 3.61 9.75
N HIS A 109 1.41 2.60 9.29
CA HIS A 109 2.23 1.76 10.16
C HIS A 109 3.69 2.18 10.06
N ARG A 110 4.29 2.54 11.19
CA ARG A 110 5.70 2.91 11.26
C ARG A 110 6.54 1.70 11.66
N TYR A 111 7.69 1.53 11.01
CA TYR A 111 8.62 0.45 11.33
C TYR A 111 10.05 0.97 11.35
N ASP A 112 10.89 0.39 12.21
CA ASP A 112 12.30 0.78 12.33
C ASP A 112 13.21 -0.02 11.41
N THR A 113 12.94 -1.32 11.26
CA THR A 113 13.77 -2.23 10.47
C THR A 113 12.90 -3.13 9.60
N PRO A 114 13.47 -3.69 8.52
CA PRO A 114 12.74 -4.69 7.73
C PRO A 114 12.29 -5.89 8.56
N ALA A 115 13.10 -6.34 9.50
CA ALA A 115 12.74 -7.45 10.37
C ALA A 115 11.52 -7.13 11.22
N GLN A 116 11.43 -5.91 11.75
CA GLN A 116 10.25 -5.46 12.51
C GLN A 116 9.00 -5.45 11.63
N LEU A 117 9.10 -4.90 10.43
CA LEU A 117 7.99 -4.88 9.48
C LEU A 117 7.47 -6.29 9.21
N LEU A 118 8.37 -7.25 8.97
CA LEU A 118 7.98 -8.62 8.71
C LEU A 118 7.37 -9.30 9.94
N SER A 119 7.90 -9.04 11.13
CA SER A 119 7.35 -9.61 12.37
C SER A 119 5.96 -9.07 12.69
N GLU A 120 5.67 -7.84 12.30
CA GLU A 120 4.37 -7.18 12.53
C GLU A 120 3.42 -7.29 11.34
N LEU A 121 3.83 -7.98 10.28
CA LEU A 121 3.07 -8.05 9.03
C LEU A 121 1.66 -8.59 9.24
N SER A 122 1.52 -9.68 9.98
CA SER A 122 0.21 -10.30 10.22
C SER A 122 -0.71 -9.38 11.03
N ASP A 123 -0.24 -8.91 12.17
CA ASP A 123 -1.09 -8.22 13.16
C ASP A 123 -1.35 -6.77 12.80
N ARG A 124 -0.37 -6.09 12.20
CA ARG A 124 -0.42 -4.64 12.01
C ARG A 124 -0.74 -4.22 10.57
N ILE A 125 -0.56 -5.12 9.61
CA ILE A 125 -0.75 -4.81 8.19
C ILE A 125 -1.85 -5.67 7.60
N ILE A 126 -1.71 -6.98 7.66
CA ILE A 126 -2.67 -7.90 7.03
C ILE A 126 -4.03 -7.87 7.73
N GLU A 127 -4.07 -8.05 9.05
CA GLU A 127 -5.33 -8.08 9.78
C GLU A 127 -6.16 -6.81 9.63
N PRO A 128 -5.61 -5.59 9.80
CA PRO A 128 -6.39 -4.38 9.58
C PRO A 128 -6.88 -4.24 8.15
N SER A 129 -6.06 -4.61 7.18
CA SER A 129 -6.42 -4.55 5.76
C SER A 129 -7.52 -5.54 5.42
N GLU A 130 -7.42 -6.77 5.92
CA GLU A 130 -8.45 -7.80 5.74
C GLU A 130 -9.76 -7.43 6.42
N ALA A 131 -9.69 -6.91 7.63
CA ALA A 131 -10.88 -6.48 8.36
C ALA A 131 -11.61 -5.38 7.58
N LYS A 132 -10.88 -4.44 7.01
CA LYS A 132 -11.47 -3.36 6.20
C LYS A 132 -12.06 -3.90 4.90
N ALA A 133 -11.37 -4.83 4.26
CA ALA A 133 -11.87 -5.48 3.04
C ALA A 133 -13.18 -6.23 3.32
N LEU A 134 -13.26 -6.95 4.43
CA LEU A 134 -14.49 -7.63 4.84
C LEU A 134 -15.61 -6.64 5.17
N GLU A 135 -15.30 -5.54 5.84
CA GLU A 135 -16.26 -4.48 6.12
C GLU A 135 -16.89 -3.95 4.82
N PHE A 136 -16.08 -3.69 3.80
CA PHE A 136 -16.58 -3.20 2.52
C PHE A 136 -17.43 -4.25 1.79
N ARG A 137 -17.09 -5.52 1.90
CA ARG A 137 -17.87 -6.60 1.27
C ARG A 137 -19.20 -6.83 1.95
N SER A 138 -19.29 -6.56 3.26
CA SER A 138 -20.52 -6.75 4.02
C SER A 138 -21.51 -5.58 3.82
N ILE A 139 -21.09 -4.47 3.24
CA ILE A 139 -21.99 -3.36 2.93
C ILE A 139 -22.88 -3.78 1.77
N PRO A 140 -24.23 -3.79 1.96
CA PRO A 140 -25.13 -4.09 0.86
C PRO A 140 -24.89 -3.13 -0.30
N SER A 141 -24.83 -3.66 -1.52
CA SER A 141 -24.68 -2.75 -2.65
C SER A 141 -25.92 -1.85 -2.69
N ALA A 142 -25.67 -0.54 -2.66
CA ALA A 142 -26.70 0.46 -2.81
C ALA A 142 -27.24 0.39 -4.24
N ARG A 143 -28.43 -0.12 -4.38
CA ARG A 143 -29.10 -0.20 -5.67
C ARG A 143 -30.46 0.44 -5.57
#